data_8b685c204b642e2d4ca2d8b776a7b28b
#
_entry.id   8b685c204b642e2d4ca2d8b776a7b28b
#
_cell.length_a   1.000
_cell.length_b   1.000
_cell.length_c   1.000
_cell.angle_alpha   90.00
_cell.angle_beta   90.00
_cell.angle_gamma   90.00
#
_symmetry.space_group_name_H-M   'P 1'
#
loop_
_entity.id
_entity.type
_entity.pdbx_description
1 polymer ?
#
loop_
_entity_poly.entity_id
_entity_poly.type
_entity_poly.pdbx_seq_one_letter_code
_entity_poly.pdbx_strand_id
1 'polypeptide(L)'
;EDDDVRKGLVVGSSDDGYYLDGKFSDLQSKSNVKLVRYEEVLLNATEAYLKKGNAASALTYYNQLRTQRGLTAAATVTLDELKKERLRELLGEGLRYWDLLRWGDPVPYYSRTGATNPANNRTVPNNLFVFPIPQLERNSEYSNVTQNAGY
;
A
#
# COMPACT_ATOMS: atom_id res chain seq x y z
N GLU A 1 15.59 2.50 -10.25
CA GLU A 1 16.45 1.52 -10.90
C GLU A 1 16.01 1.38 -12.36
N ASP A 2 16.96 1.46 -13.32
CA ASP A 2 16.59 1.63 -14.74
C ASP A 2 16.04 0.34 -15.37
N ASP A 3 16.40 -0.79 -14.85
CA ASP A 3 15.99 -2.11 -15.32
C ASP A 3 14.63 -2.60 -14.76
N ASP A 4 13.96 -1.82 -13.91
CA ASP A 4 12.68 -2.23 -13.32
C ASP A 4 11.57 -2.26 -14.39
N VAL A 5 11.11 -3.46 -14.72
CA VAL A 5 10.06 -3.67 -15.73
C VAL A 5 8.73 -2.98 -15.39
N ARG A 6 8.52 -2.60 -14.12
CA ARG A 6 7.31 -1.90 -13.67
C ARG A 6 7.30 -0.41 -13.99
N LYS A 7 8.42 0.16 -14.45
CA LYS A 7 8.45 1.59 -14.86
C LYS A 7 7.40 1.93 -15.91
N GLY A 8 7.13 1.03 -16.83
CA GLY A 8 6.13 1.20 -17.86
C GLY A 8 4.68 1.18 -17.34
N LEU A 9 4.44 0.85 -16.08
CA LEU A 9 3.09 0.85 -15.50
C LEU A 9 2.61 2.24 -15.07
N VAL A 10 3.51 3.21 -14.97
CA VAL A 10 3.17 4.60 -14.62
C VAL A 10 3.51 5.46 -15.83
N VAL A 11 2.49 6.00 -16.43
CA VAL A 11 2.60 6.84 -17.65
C VAL A 11 2.04 8.24 -17.39
N GLY A 12 2.42 9.20 -18.22
CA GLY A 12 2.01 10.59 -18.10
C GLY A 12 3.19 11.54 -17.90
N SER A 13 2.87 12.78 -17.60
CA SER A 13 3.83 13.87 -17.38
C SER A 13 3.46 14.69 -16.14
N SER A 14 4.35 15.60 -15.74
CA SER A 14 4.07 16.57 -14.69
C SER A 14 2.89 17.50 -15.04
N ASP A 15 2.68 17.75 -16.32
CA ASP A 15 1.67 18.69 -16.80
C ASP A 15 0.30 18.04 -16.93
N ASP A 16 0.26 16.77 -17.41
CA ASP A 16 -0.97 16.02 -17.67
C ASP A 16 -1.35 15.11 -16.50
N GLY A 17 -0.49 14.97 -15.50
CA GLY A 17 -0.60 14.03 -14.40
C GLY A 17 -0.10 12.63 -14.77
N TYR A 18 0.05 11.79 -13.75
CA TYR A 18 0.48 10.40 -13.89
C TYR A 18 -0.69 9.46 -13.62
N TYR A 19 -0.78 8.38 -14.40
CA TYR A 19 -1.80 7.35 -14.23
C TYR A 19 -1.19 5.95 -14.40
N LEU A 20 -1.88 4.94 -13.87
CA LEU A 20 -1.49 3.55 -14.05
C LEU A 20 -1.99 3.04 -15.39
N ASP A 21 -1.07 2.45 -16.18
CA ASP A 21 -1.38 1.78 -17.43
C ASP A 21 -0.91 0.32 -17.39
N GLY A 22 -1.63 -0.55 -18.09
CA GLY A 22 -1.29 -1.97 -18.24
C GLY A 22 -1.59 -2.86 -17.03
N LYS A 23 -1.67 -2.32 -15.81
CA LYS A 23 -1.97 -3.13 -14.60
C LYS A 23 -3.47 -3.45 -14.47
N PHE A 24 -4.32 -2.55 -14.94
CA PHE A 24 -5.79 -2.66 -14.90
C PHE A 24 -6.36 -2.33 -16.29
N SER A 25 -5.89 -3.03 -17.30
CA SER A 25 -6.12 -2.71 -18.71
C SER A 25 -7.43 -3.24 -19.28
N ASP A 26 -8.24 -3.95 -18.51
CA ASP A 26 -9.50 -4.49 -18.98
C ASP A 26 -10.59 -3.40 -19.01
N LEU A 27 -10.75 -2.79 -20.20
CA LEU A 27 -11.76 -1.75 -20.44
C LEU A 27 -13.22 -2.27 -20.34
N GLN A 28 -13.43 -3.59 -20.36
CA GLN A 28 -14.76 -4.19 -20.21
C GLN A 28 -15.10 -4.59 -18.80
N SER A 29 -14.20 -4.37 -17.84
CA SER A 29 -14.35 -4.71 -16.42
C SER A 29 -14.72 -6.19 -16.18
N LYS A 30 -14.20 -7.09 -17.03
CA LYS A 30 -14.44 -8.55 -16.96
C LYS A 30 -13.28 -9.32 -16.32
N SER A 31 -12.15 -8.65 -16.06
CA SER A 31 -11.00 -9.29 -15.44
C SER A 31 -11.32 -9.70 -13.99
N ASN A 32 -10.81 -10.85 -13.61
CA ASN A 32 -10.91 -11.31 -12.23
C ASN A 32 -10.18 -10.37 -11.27
N VAL A 33 -10.83 -10.00 -10.18
CA VAL A 33 -10.20 -9.28 -9.09
C VAL A 33 -9.25 -10.22 -8.35
N LYS A 34 -7.98 -9.87 -8.29
CA LYS A 34 -6.98 -10.64 -7.55
C LYS A 34 -7.08 -10.28 -6.06
N LEU A 35 -7.52 -11.22 -5.24
CA LEU A 35 -7.61 -11.04 -3.79
C LEU A 35 -6.25 -11.15 -3.11
N VAL A 36 -5.40 -12.06 -3.57
CA VAL A 36 -4.02 -12.25 -3.08
C VAL A 36 -3.14 -12.62 -4.27
N ARG A 37 -1.93 -12.07 -4.31
CA ARG A 37 -0.92 -12.42 -5.33
C ARG A 37 0.31 -13.06 -4.69
N TYR A 38 1.00 -13.89 -5.46
CA TYR A 38 2.22 -14.54 -4.98
C TYR A 38 3.30 -13.54 -4.55
N GLU A 39 3.41 -12.43 -5.24
CA GLU A 39 4.35 -11.35 -4.94
C GLU A 39 4.04 -10.69 -3.59
N GLU A 40 2.77 -10.54 -3.24
CA GLU A 40 2.37 -10.08 -1.92
C GLU A 40 2.79 -11.08 -0.83
N VAL A 41 2.63 -12.38 -1.09
CA VAL A 41 3.07 -13.42 -0.16
C VAL A 41 4.59 -13.39 0.05
N LEU A 42 5.38 -13.18 -1.01
CA LEU A 42 6.83 -13.01 -0.90
C LEU A 42 7.21 -11.80 -0.02
N LEU A 43 6.53 -10.68 -0.19
CA LEU A 43 6.75 -9.48 0.62
C LEU A 43 6.30 -9.66 2.06
N ASN A 44 5.20 -10.38 2.30
CA ASN A 44 4.74 -10.74 3.64
C ASN A 44 5.76 -11.67 4.34
N ALA A 45 6.30 -12.67 3.64
CA ALA A 45 7.35 -13.54 4.16
C ALA A 45 8.63 -12.74 4.48
N THR A 46 9.04 -11.83 3.58
CA THR A 46 10.19 -10.94 3.81
C THR A 46 10.01 -10.15 5.10
N GLU A 47 8.84 -9.52 5.30
CA GLU A 47 8.56 -8.75 6.51
C GLU A 47 8.58 -9.61 7.77
N ALA A 48 7.95 -10.78 7.72
CA ALA A 48 7.91 -11.70 8.84
C ALA A 48 9.31 -12.15 9.27
N TYR A 49 10.18 -12.46 8.32
CA TYR A 49 11.56 -12.84 8.61
C TYR A 49 12.41 -11.67 9.11
N LEU A 50 12.21 -10.45 8.60
CA LEU A 50 12.86 -9.25 9.14
C LEU A 50 12.48 -9.03 10.61
N LYS A 51 11.19 -9.10 10.92
CA LYS A 51 10.69 -8.94 12.30
C LYS A 51 11.17 -10.05 13.24
N LYS A 52 11.40 -11.26 12.69
CA LYS A 52 11.97 -12.39 13.45
C LYS A 52 13.50 -12.28 13.64
N GLY A 53 14.16 -11.32 13.00
CA GLY A 53 15.62 -11.18 13.03
C GLY A 53 16.37 -12.15 12.09
N ASN A 54 15.68 -12.83 11.19
CA ASN A 54 16.27 -13.73 10.20
C ASN A 54 16.49 -13.01 8.87
N ALA A 55 17.55 -12.21 8.79
CA ALA A 55 17.88 -11.43 7.60
C ALA A 55 18.16 -12.28 6.36
N ALA A 56 18.74 -13.46 6.52
CA ALA A 56 19.07 -14.35 5.39
C ALA A 56 17.81 -14.84 4.68
N SER A 57 16.83 -15.36 5.43
CA SER A 57 15.56 -15.79 4.85
C SER A 57 14.77 -14.60 4.26
N ALA A 58 14.76 -13.44 4.95
CA ALA A 58 14.13 -12.24 4.42
C ALA A 58 14.71 -11.85 3.06
N LEU A 59 16.04 -11.84 2.94
CA LEU A 59 16.75 -11.49 1.71
C LEU A 59 16.44 -12.48 0.57
N THR A 60 16.30 -13.76 0.88
CA THR A 60 15.92 -14.78 -0.11
C THR A 60 14.58 -14.46 -0.78
N TYR A 61 13.52 -14.22 0.01
CA TYR A 61 12.19 -13.90 -0.54
C TYR A 61 12.15 -12.54 -1.23
N TYR A 62 12.86 -11.55 -0.69
CA TYR A 62 12.99 -10.24 -1.28
C TYR A 62 13.64 -10.30 -2.67
N ASN A 63 14.74 -11.02 -2.81
CA ASN A 63 15.45 -11.16 -4.05
C ASN A 63 14.71 -12.01 -5.09
N GLN A 64 13.90 -12.95 -4.65
CA GLN A 64 13.04 -13.71 -5.54
C GLN A 64 12.06 -12.78 -6.29
N LEU A 65 11.48 -11.79 -5.62
CA LEU A 65 10.67 -10.79 -6.28
C LEU A 65 11.50 -9.85 -7.17
N ARG A 66 12.60 -9.30 -6.65
CA ARG A 66 13.44 -8.34 -7.38
C ARG A 66 13.92 -8.87 -8.72
N THR A 67 14.45 -10.07 -8.72
CA THR A 67 14.97 -10.72 -9.95
C THR A 67 13.87 -10.96 -10.98
N GLN A 68 12.65 -11.27 -10.55
CA GLN A 68 11.48 -11.38 -11.44
C GLN A 68 11.03 -10.03 -12.01
N ARG A 69 11.45 -8.93 -11.41
CA ARG A 69 11.18 -7.56 -11.91
C ARG A 69 12.35 -6.96 -12.69
N GLY A 70 13.33 -7.79 -13.09
CA GLY A 70 14.52 -7.36 -13.84
C GLY A 70 15.58 -6.66 -13.01
N LEU A 71 15.42 -6.63 -11.69
CA LEU A 71 16.34 -5.93 -10.80
C LEU A 71 17.48 -6.87 -10.33
N THR A 72 18.65 -6.31 -10.15
CA THR A 72 19.76 -7.01 -9.53
C THR A 72 19.40 -7.40 -8.08
N ALA A 73 19.82 -8.62 -7.69
CA ALA A 73 19.66 -9.07 -6.32
C ALA A 73 20.34 -8.11 -5.35
N ALA A 74 19.62 -7.73 -4.29
CA ALA A 74 20.16 -6.89 -3.22
C ALA A 74 21.11 -7.71 -2.34
N ALA A 75 22.13 -7.05 -1.78
CA ALA A 75 23.01 -7.67 -0.79
C ALA A 75 22.39 -7.74 0.61
N THR A 76 21.49 -6.81 0.91
CA THR A 76 20.76 -6.71 2.19
C THR A 76 19.34 -6.26 1.95
N VAL A 77 18.47 -6.39 2.95
CA VAL A 77 17.12 -5.82 2.95
C VAL A 77 16.81 -5.27 4.35
N THR A 78 16.32 -4.06 4.37
CA THR A 78 15.79 -3.40 5.59
C THR A 78 14.27 -3.30 5.51
N LEU A 79 13.64 -2.97 6.65
CA LEU A 79 12.19 -2.72 6.66
C LEU A 79 11.79 -1.55 5.75
N ASP A 80 12.62 -0.51 5.67
CA ASP A 80 12.33 0.66 4.83
C ASP A 80 12.44 0.33 3.33
N GLU A 81 13.38 -0.52 2.96
CA GLU A 81 13.49 -1.03 1.59
C GLU A 81 12.29 -1.91 1.23
N LEU A 82 11.88 -2.78 2.15
CA LEU A 82 10.67 -3.57 1.98
C LEU A 82 9.42 -2.69 1.81
N LYS A 83 9.26 -1.64 2.63
CA LYS A 83 8.13 -0.69 2.54
C LYS A 83 8.07 -0.01 1.16
N LYS A 84 9.23 0.37 0.61
CA LYS A 84 9.35 0.93 -0.74
C LYS A 84 9.00 -0.10 -1.81
N GLU A 85 9.47 -1.33 -1.66
CA GLU A 85 9.19 -2.40 -2.60
C GLU A 85 7.70 -2.78 -2.61
N ARG A 86 7.07 -2.85 -1.45
CA ARG A 86 5.62 -3.05 -1.34
C ARG A 86 4.82 -1.95 -2.04
N LEU A 87 5.25 -0.69 -1.90
CA LEU A 87 4.62 0.43 -2.61
C LEU A 87 4.70 0.26 -4.13
N ARG A 88 5.88 -0.12 -4.67
CA ARG A 88 6.06 -0.32 -6.12
C ARG A 88 5.26 -1.50 -6.64
N GLU A 89 5.33 -2.63 -5.94
CA GLU A 89 4.71 -3.87 -6.39
C GLU A 89 3.19 -3.82 -6.30
N LEU A 90 2.67 -3.29 -5.19
CA LEU A 90 1.24 -3.30 -4.88
C LEU A 90 0.54 -1.96 -5.20
N LEU A 91 1.17 -1.15 -6.06
CA LEU A 91 0.62 0.13 -6.48
C LEU A 91 -0.75 -0.05 -7.13
N GLY A 92 -1.75 0.73 -6.66
CA GLY A 92 -3.12 0.69 -7.16
C GLY A 92 -3.98 -0.46 -6.61
N GLU A 93 -3.45 -1.33 -5.73
CA GLU A 93 -4.19 -2.49 -5.19
C GLU A 93 -4.91 -2.20 -3.86
N GLY A 94 -4.92 -0.95 -3.39
CA GLY A 94 -5.64 -0.55 -2.18
C GLY A 94 -4.96 -0.93 -0.86
N LEU A 95 -3.75 -1.52 -0.89
CA LEU A 95 -3.08 -2.05 0.29
C LEU A 95 -2.26 -1.00 1.07
N ARG A 96 -1.85 0.09 0.41
CA ARG A 96 -0.94 1.09 1.00
C ARG A 96 -1.44 1.71 2.30
N TYR A 97 -2.71 2.04 2.36
CA TYR A 97 -3.31 2.63 3.54
C TYR A 97 -3.20 1.70 4.76
N TRP A 98 -3.55 0.44 4.60
CA TRP A 98 -3.47 -0.56 5.66
C TRP A 98 -2.04 -0.86 6.08
N ASP A 99 -1.11 -0.86 5.12
CA ASP A 99 0.32 -1.01 5.41
C ASP A 99 0.84 0.14 6.29
N LEU A 100 0.51 1.39 5.97
CA LEU A 100 0.90 2.54 6.78
C LEU A 100 0.34 2.45 8.20
N LEU A 101 -0.94 2.10 8.36
CA LEU A 101 -1.56 1.98 9.69
C LEU A 101 -0.88 0.89 10.53
N ARG A 102 -0.66 -0.29 9.97
CA ARG A 102 -0.07 -1.42 10.71
C ARG A 102 1.42 -1.23 11.05
N TRP A 103 2.12 -0.38 10.29
CA TRP A 103 3.51 0.01 10.59
C TRP A 103 3.61 1.18 11.56
N GLY A 104 2.51 1.88 11.82
CA GLY A 104 2.50 3.12 12.58
C GLY A 104 3.11 4.30 11.80
N ASP A 105 3.22 4.16 10.50
CA ASP A 105 3.75 5.20 9.63
C ASP A 105 2.69 6.30 9.40
N PRO A 106 3.10 7.56 9.18
CA PRO A 106 2.18 8.62 8.85
C PRO A 106 1.43 8.35 7.54
N VAL A 107 0.11 8.55 7.55
CA VAL A 107 -0.70 8.59 6.33
C VAL A 107 -0.55 9.98 5.72
N PRO A 108 0.06 10.11 4.53
CA PRO A 108 0.31 11.41 3.93
C PRO A 108 -1.00 12.11 3.53
N TYR A 109 -1.03 13.41 3.75
CA TYR A 109 -2.11 14.26 3.27
C TYR A 109 -1.77 14.80 1.89
N TYR A 110 -2.72 14.66 0.97
CA TYR A 110 -2.69 15.28 -0.34
C TYR A 110 -3.91 16.19 -0.49
N SER A 111 -3.69 17.42 -0.93
CA SER A 111 -4.78 18.31 -1.33
C SER A 111 -5.46 17.79 -2.60
N ARG A 112 -6.61 18.36 -2.93
CA ARG A 112 -7.31 18.03 -4.19
C ARG A 112 -6.46 18.28 -5.45
N THR A 113 -5.47 19.16 -5.37
CA THR A 113 -4.52 19.46 -6.44
C THR A 113 -3.24 18.63 -6.39
N GLY A 114 -3.17 17.63 -5.51
CA GLY A 114 -2.00 16.78 -5.34
C GLY A 114 -0.88 17.38 -4.47
N ALA A 115 -0.99 18.62 -4.02
CA ALA A 115 0.01 19.22 -3.15
C ALA A 115 0.06 18.50 -1.78
N THR A 116 1.26 18.23 -1.31
CA THR A 116 1.49 17.62 0.00
C THR A 116 1.60 18.68 1.09
N ASN A 117 1.08 18.39 2.28
CA ASN A 117 1.32 19.18 3.48
C ASN A 117 1.62 18.23 4.64
N PRO A 118 2.91 18.03 4.98
CA PRO A 118 3.30 17.12 6.05
C PRO A 118 2.69 17.45 7.42
N ALA A 119 2.37 18.72 7.68
CA ALA A 119 1.70 19.13 8.92
C ALA A 119 0.28 18.56 9.06
N ASN A 120 -0.33 18.17 7.95
CA ASN A 120 -1.67 17.58 7.92
C ASN A 120 -1.62 16.02 7.84
N ASN A 121 -0.43 15.42 7.83
CA ASN A 121 -0.30 13.98 7.89
C ASN A 121 -0.93 13.44 9.17
N ARG A 122 -1.60 12.30 9.07
CA ARG A 122 -2.22 11.65 10.21
C ARG A 122 -1.41 10.45 10.65
N THR A 123 -1.20 10.34 11.96
CA THR A 123 -0.49 9.21 12.58
C THR A 123 -1.42 8.42 13.48
N VAL A 124 -1.13 7.14 13.69
CA VAL A 124 -1.81 6.28 14.66
C VAL A 124 -1.33 6.64 16.08
N PRO A 125 -2.22 6.74 17.08
CA PRO A 125 -3.67 6.59 17.00
C PRO A 125 -4.37 7.86 16.49
N ASN A 126 -5.41 7.68 15.66
CA ASN A 126 -6.23 8.80 15.21
C ASN A 126 -7.67 8.33 15.00
N ASN A 127 -8.63 9.04 15.60
CA ASN A 127 -10.04 8.65 15.53
C ASN A 127 -10.58 8.63 14.09
N LEU A 128 -10.05 9.50 13.22
CA LEU A 128 -10.46 9.57 11.81
C LEU A 128 -9.99 8.38 10.94
N PHE A 129 -9.25 7.42 11.51
CA PHE A 129 -8.97 6.16 10.84
C PHE A 129 -10.08 5.10 10.97
N VAL A 130 -11.05 5.38 11.82
CA VAL A 130 -12.27 4.57 11.95
C VAL A 130 -13.41 5.34 11.31
N PHE A 131 -14.21 4.69 10.45
CA PHE A 131 -15.36 5.36 9.82
C PHE A 131 -16.46 5.64 10.85
N PRO A 132 -17.22 6.75 10.67
CA PRO A 132 -18.39 7.00 11.51
C PRO A 132 -19.47 5.93 11.27
N ILE A 133 -20.18 5.59 12.32
CA ILE A 133 -21.36 4.74 12.19
C ILE A 133 -22.46 5.56 11.53
N PRO A 134 -23.10 5.06 10.45
CA PRO A 134 -24.15 5.80 9.75
C PRO A 134 -25.29 6.20 10.69
N GLN A 135 -25.80 7.43 10.51
CA GLN A 135 -26.88 7.96 11.36
C GLN A 135 -28.14 7.10 11.32
N LEU A 136 -28.45 6.49 10.16
CA LEU A 136 -29.59 5.58 10.02
C LEU A 136 -29.48 4.35 10.92
N GLU A 137 -28.26 3.82 11.05
CA GLU A 137 -28.00 2.68 11.95
C GLU A 137 -28.20 3.08 13.41
N ARG A 138 -27.70 4.25 13.80
CA ARG A 138 -27.82 4.78 15.16
C ARG A 138 -29.24 5.17 15.55
N ASN A 139 -30.05 5.55 14.57
CA ASN A 139 -31.46 5.94 14.77
C ASN A 139 -32.42 4.76 14.70
N SER A 140 -31.94 3.54 14.45
CA SER A 140 -32.83 2.37 14.45
C SER A 140 -33.39 2.10 15.84
N GLU A 141 -34.64 1.69 15.92
CA GLU A 141 -35.40 1.52 17.16
C GLU A 141 -34.75 0.56 18.16
N TYR A 142 -33.92 -0.35 17.68
CA TYR A 142 -33.22 -1.36 18.48
C TYR A 142 -31.72 -1.10 18.61
N SER A 143 -31.23 0.04 18.12
CA SER A 143 -29.80 0.33 18.16
C SER A 143 -29.40 0.97 19.49
N ASN A 144 -28.48 0.32 20.20
CA ASN A 144 -27.79 0.88 21.36
C ASN A 144 -26.34 1.31 21.02
N VAL A 145 -26.07 1.55 19.74
CA VAL A 145 -24.72 1.81 19.26
C VAL A 145 -24.35 3.28 19.45
N THR A 146 -23.30 3.50 20.23
CA THR A 146 -22.67 4.83 20.39
C THR A 146 -21.73 5.13 19.22
N GLN A 147 -21.63 6.40 18.83
CA GLN A 147 -20.72 6.83 17.76
C GLN A 147 -19.25 6.59 18.14
N ASN A 148 -18.42 6.31 17.12
CA ASN A 148 -16.97 6.28 17.30
C ASN A 148 -16.45 7.64 17.75
N ALA A 149 -15.41 7.63 18.60
CA ALA A 149 -14.82 8.87 19.10
C ALA A 149 -14.32 9.75 17.94
N GLY A 150 -14.63 11.05 18.02
CA GLY A 150 -14.22 12.05 17.03
C GLY A 150 -15.28 12.40 15.98
N TYR A 151 -16.51 11.84 16.08
CA TYR A 151 -17.66 12.14 15.21
C TYR A 151 -18.90 12.58 15.99
#